data_98752cef6164692ebd290aac93950386
#
_entry.id   98752cef6164692ebd290aac93950386
#
_cell.length_a   1.000
_cell.length_b   1.000
_cell.length_c   1.000
_cell.angle_alpha   90.00
_cell.angle_beta   90.00
_cell.angle_gamma   90.00
#
_symmetry.space_group_name_H-M   'P 1'
#
loop_
_entity.id
_entity.type
_entity.pdbx_description
1 polymer ?
#
loop_
_entity_poly.entity_id
_entity_poly.type
_entity_poly.pdbx_seq_one_letter_code
_entity_poly.pdbx_strand_id
1 'polypeptide(L)'
;MSTPSARSGTADAASTANPVPLRDDARTIGLVALAHGISHFFHLLLPPLFPVFIREFGLSYSELGLLVTAFFVVSGVGQAGSGFLVDRIGARPVLFVALACFVAAALAAAGAQGYGGLMLAAGLAGLGNSAFHPVDFTILNKRVSQPRLGHAFSVHGIAGNLGWAAAPVFLAGAMALTGSWRIAYVGAAGLALLVTLVLAINRRAIDDRLGAWSHEKQPAGALGAVPEHPMAFLRLPSVWICFAFFFWSTAALSAIQAFAGPALQQIYGLPLSVTAFVVTAYMLCGAAGMVAGGFLVSGSLRLERTIALAMSAAAVLLVLAGSGLLSGLAAAALVALAGAGVGLAGPSRDMLVKQASPPGATGRVYGTVYSGLDIGFALAAPVFGALMDRGHPDGVFYGSALALGLGIVTAGLIGLNVSRPRVSAVAAG
;
A
#
# COMPACT_ATOMS: atom_id res chain seq x y z
N MET A 1 5.29 -62.12 -40.39
CA MET A 1 4.46 -60.99 -40.80
C MET A 1 4.33 -60.06 -39.62
N SER A 2 5.21 -59.06 -39.55
CA SER A 2 5.31 -58.12 -38.43
C SER A 2 4.70 -56.78 -38.89
N THR A 3 3.68 -56.31 -38.22
CA THR A 3 3.08 -55.00 -38.44
C THR A 3 3.88 -53.91 -37.74
N PRO A 4 4.18 -52.77 -38.37
CA PRO A 4 4.86 -51.65 -37.70
C PRO A 4 3.86 -50.82 -36.93
N SER A 5 4.19 -50.60 -35.66
CA SER A 5 3.52 -49.66 -34.74
C SER A 5 3.77 -48.21 -35.20
N ALA A 6 2.68 -47.51 -35.52
CA ALA A 6 2.72 -46.07 -35.78
C ALA A 6 2.90 -45.31 -34.46
N ARG A 7 4.05 -44.69 -34.26
CA ARG A 7 4.26 -43.68 -33.20
C ARG A 7 3.54 -42.41 -33.65
N SER A 8 2.43 -42.10 -33.00
CA SER A 8 1.81 -40.78 -33.05
C SER A 8 2.69 -39.79 -32.31
N GLY A 9 3.50 -39.03 -33.00
CA GLY A 9 4.16 -37.86 -32.45
C GLY A 9 3.13 -36.77 -32.22
N THR A 10 2.70 -36.61 -30.96
CA THR A 10 2.08 -35.35 -30.53
C THR A 10 3.21 -34.34 -30.41
N ALA A 11 3.43 -33.59 -31.49
CA ALA A 11 4.26 -32.39 -31.45
C ALA A 11 3.57 -31.40 -30.48
N ASP A 12 4.22 -31.14 -29.37
CA ASP A 12 3.93 -29.98 -28.50
C ASP A 12 3.93 -28.73 -29.39
N ALA A 13 2.73 -28.24 -29.71
CA ALA A 13 2.55 -26.92 -30.26
C ALA A 13 2.76 -25.92 -29.09
N ALA A 14 4.02 -25.78 -28.62
CA ALA A 14 4.43 -24.68 -27.82
C ALA A 14 4.09 -23.42 -28.63
N SER A 15 3.11 -22.68 -28.15
CA SER A 15 2.70 -21.38 -28.67
C SER A 15 3.94 -20.50 -28.87
N THR A 16 4.36 -20.32 -30.12
CA THR A 16 5.41 -19.38 -30.53
C THR A 16 4.85 -17.96 -30.51
N ALA A 17 4.30 -17.53 -29.38
CA ALA A 17 4.03 -16.12 -29.16
C ALA A 17 5.39 -15.41 -29.06
N ASN A 18 5.70 -14.53 -30.00
CA ASN A 18 6.90 -13.71 -29.97
C ASN A 18 7.05 -13.07 -28.59
N PRO A 19 8.18 -13.22 -27.90
CA PRO A 19 8.36 -12.66 -26.58
C PRO A 19 8.16 -11.15 -26.64
N VAL A 20 7.30 -10.61 -25.76
CA VAL A 20 7.09 -9.15 -25.67
C VAL A 20 8.44 -8.48 -25.44
N PRO A 21 8.81 -7.46 -26.25
CA PRO A 21 10.07 -6.74 -26.07
C PRO A 21 10.21 -6.20 -24.65
N LEU A 22 11.39 -6.30 -24.08
CA LEU A 22 11.68 -5.77 -22.74
C LEU A 22 11.29 -4.28 -22.62
N ARG A 23 11.49 -3.51 -23.68
CA ARG A 23 11.15 -2.09 -23.74
C ARG A 23 9.67 -1.82 -23.51
N ASP A 24 8.79 -2.65 -24.03
CA ASP A 24 7.33 -2.48 -23.91
C ASP A 24 6.86 -2.82 -22.50
N ASP A 25 7.37 -3.91 -21.90
CA ASP A 25 7.12 -4.24 -20.51
C ASP A 25 7.64 -3.14 -19.59
N ALA A 26 8.90 -2.71 -19.76
CA ALA A 26 9.53 -1.67 -18.95
C ALA A 26 8.77 -0.33 -19.05
N ARG A 27 8.26 0.02 -20.24
CA ARG A 27 7.44 1.22 -20.45
C ARG A 27 6.12 1.13 -19.68
N THR A 28 5.41 0.01 -19.77
CA THR A 28 4.15 -0.19 -19.03
C THR A 28 4.38 -0.19 -17.52
N ILE A 29 5.39 -0.92 -17.05
CA ILE A 29 5.78 -0.98 -15.63
C ILE A 29 6.10 0.43 -15.11
N GLY A 30 6.92 1.20 -15.84
CA GLY A 30 7.31 2.56 -15.43
C GLY A 30 6.12 3.52 -15.39
N LEU A 31 5.18 3.44 -16.33
CA LEU A 31 3.98 4.28 -16.36
C LEU A 31 3.02 3.96 -15.22
N VAL A 32 2.80 2.67 -14.95
CA VAL A 32 1.97 2.24 -13.80
C VAL A 32 2.66 2.61 -12.48
N ALA A 33 3.96 2.43 -12.36
CA ALA A 33 4.73 2.83 -11.19
C ALA A 33 4.64 4.35 -10.94
N LEU A 34 4.71 5.17 -12.00
CA LEU A 34 4.53 6.62 -11.91
C LEU A 34 3.12 6.98 -11.41
N ALA A 35 2.09 6.33 -11.95
CA ALA A 35 0.71 6.52 -11.52
C ALA A 35 0.52 6.10 -10.06
N HIS A 36 1.08 4.96 -9.66
CA HIS A 36 1.01 4.47 -8.29
C HIS A 36 1.78 5.37 -7.31
N GLY A 37 2.95 5.84 -7.72
CA GLY A 37 3.75 6.79 -6.93
C GLY A 37 2.99 8.10 -6.64
N ILE A 38 2.27 8.66 -7.62
CA ILE A 38 1.47 9.88 -7.40
C ILE A 38 0.27 9.60 -6.47
N SER A 39 -0.32 8.41 -6.51
CA SER A 39 -1.37 8.00 -5.56
C SER A 39 -0.86 8.03 -4.12
N HIS A 40 0.27 7.40 -3.84
CA HIS A 40 0.88 7.40 -2.51
C HIS A 40 1.41 8.78 -2.09
N PHE A 41 1.85 9.60 -3.03
CA PHE A 41 2.18 11.00 -2.78
C PHE A 41 0.96 11.76 -2.21
N PHE A 42 -0.23 11.55 -2.79
CA PHE A 42 -1.46 12.18 -2.31
C PHE A 42 -1.93 11.66 -0.95
N HIS A 43 -1.60 10.43 -0.56
CA HIS A 43 -1.87 9.93 0.81
C HIS A 43 -1.20 10.81 1.88
N LEU A 44 -0.01 11.35 1.57
CA LEU A 44 0.83 11.99 2.56
C LEU A 44 0.95 13.52 2.39
N LEU A 45 0.00 14.15 1.68
CA LEU A 45 -0.02 15.61 1.55
C LEU A 45 -0.62 16.33 2.78
N LEU A 46 -1.56 15.70 3.50
CA LEU A 46 -2.18 16.32 4.69
C LEU A 46 -1.28 16.26 5.94
N PRO A 47 -0.74 15.11 6.36
CA PRO A 47 -0.07 14.95 7.65
C PRO A 47 1.11 15.90 7.90
N PRO A 48 2.02 16.17 6.96
CA PRO A 48 3.13 17.10 7.20
C PRO A 48 2.69 18.54 7.49
N LEU A 49 1.46 18.90 7.11
CA LEU A 49 0.89 20.21 7.31
C LEU A 49 0.04 20.32 8.59
N PHE A 50 -0.08 19.28 9.39
CA PHE A 50 -0.83 19.30 10.65
C PHE A 50 -0.45 20.46 11.56
N PRO A 51 0.83 20.77 11.82
CA PRO A 51 1.21 21.94 12.62
C PRO A 51 0.77 23.27 12.01
N VAL A 52 0.64 23.35 10.68
CA VAL A 52 0.15 24.54 9.99
C VAL A 52 -1.36 24.68 10.20
N PHE A 53 -2.13 23.60 10.02
CA PHE A 53 -3.58 23.60 10.16
C PHE A 53 -4.04 23.83 11.61
N ILE A 54 -3.27 23.34 12.60
CA ILE A 54 -3.50 23.67 14.02
C ILE A 54 -3.38 25.19 14.23
N ARG A 55 -2.32 25.81 13.73
CA ARG A 55 -2.10 27.26 13.93
C ARG A 55 -3.09 28.13 13.13
N GLU A 56 -3.44 27.73 11.91
CA GLU A 56 -4.27 28.56 11.01
C GLU A 56 -5.76 28.38 11.28
N PHE A 57 -6.20 27.16 11.59
CA PHE A 57 -7.62 26.83 11.74
C PHE A 57 -8.02 26.42 13.17
N GLY A 58 -7.07 26.36 14.11
CA GLY A 58 -7.34 25.95 15.49
C GLY A 58 -7.75 24.49 15.64
N LEU A 59 -7.36 23.61 14.70
CA LEU A 59 -7.76 22.20 14.70
C LEU A 59 -7.01 21.38 15.74
N SER A 60 -7.70 20.43 16.34
CA SER A 60 -7.10 19.39 17.21
C SER A 60 -6.43 18.29 16.38
N TYR A 61 -5.55 17.50 17.00
CA TYR A 61 -4.97 16.32 16.36
C TYR A 61 -6.02 15.25 16.04
N SER A 62 -7.08 15.14 16.85
CA SER A 62 -8.22 14.27 16.59
C SER A 62 -8.95 14.64 15.29
N GLU A 63 -9.22 15.95 15.09
CA GLU A 63 -9.85 16.44 13.85
C GLU A 63 -8.97 16.18 12.63
N LEU A 64 -7.66 16.39 12.77
CA LEU A 64 -6.70 16.09 11.72
C LEU A 64 -6.63 14.58 11.42
N GLY A 65 -6.72 13.74 12.45
CA GLY A 65 -6.85 12.28 12.31
C GLY A 65 -8.11 11.90 11.55
N LEU A 66 -9.24 12.59 11.76
CA LEU A 66 -10.48 12.36 11.03
C LEU A 66 -10.40 12.75 9.54
N LEU A 67 -9.52 13.70 9.15
CA LEU A 67 -9.23 13.94 7.73
C LEU A 67 -8.59 12.71 7.07
N VAL A 68 -7.65 12.07 7.77
CA VAL A 68 -7.03 10.82 7.31
C VAL A 68 -8.08 9.70 7.25
N THR A 69 -8.96 9.62 8.25
CA THR A 69 -10.09 8.68 8.26
C THR A 69 -10.98 8.88 7.03
N ALA A 70 -11.37 10.12 6.72
CA ALA A 70 -12.22 10.43 5.57
C ALA A 70 -11.58 9.97 4.26
N PHE A 71 -10.28 10.23 4.09
CA PHE A 71 -9.54 9.74 2.93
C PHE A 71 -9.63 8.21 2.81
N PHE A 72 -9.28 7.47 3.85
CA PHE A 72 -9.19 6.01 3.78
C PHE A 72 -10.55 5.31 3.79
N VAL A 73 -11.57 5.88 4.43
CA VAL A 73 -12.95 5.34 4.34
C VAL A 73 -13.49 5.50 2.92
N VAL A 74 -13.35 6.68 2.31
CA VAL A 74 -13.79 6.91 0.93
C VAL A 74 -12.99 6.04 -0.04
N SER A 75 -11.67 5.92 0.18
CA SER A 75 -10.81 5.04 -0.61
C SER A 75 -11.25 3.58 -0.51
N GLY A 76 -11.38 3.03 0.69
CA GLY A 76 -11.72 1.62 0.89
C GLY A 76 -13.11 1.26 0.34
N VAL A 77 -14.12 2.10 0.60
CA VAL A 77 -15.48 1.91 0.05
C VAL A 77 -15.46 2.02 -1.48
N GLY A 78 -14.80 3.06 -2.01
CA GLY A 78 -14.68 3.27 -3.44
C GLY A 78 -13.91 2.16 -4.15
N GLN A 79 -12.89 1.57 -3.51
CA GLN A 79 -12.10 0.48 -4.06
C GLN A 79 -12.94 -0.78 -4.32
N ALA A 80 -13.90 -1.07 -3.44
CA ALA A 80 -14.84 -2.17 -3.65
C ALA A 80 -15.69 -1.98 -4.92
N GLY A 81 -16.06 -0.72 -5.24
CA GLY A 81 -16.84 -0.38 -6.45
C GLY A 81 -15.98 -0.23 -7.71
N SER A 82 -14.75 0.24 -7.58
CA SER A 82 -13.90 0.58 -8.73
C SER A 82 -13.49 -0.65 -9.56
N GLY A 83 -13.37 -1.83 -8.94
CA GLY A 83 -13.13 -3.09 -9.66
C GLY A 83 -14.23 -3.39 -10.68
N PHE A 84 -15.50 -3.24 -10.31
CA PHE A 84 -16.64 -3.41 -11.24
C PHE A 84 -16.62 -2.38 -12.36
N LEU A 85 -16.22 -1.14 -12.04
CA LEU A 85 -16.11 -0.09 -13.04
C LEU A 85 -14.98 -0.38 -14.04
N VAL A 86 -13.82 -0.86 -13.56
CA VAL A 86 -12.69 -1.31 -14.38
C VAL A 86 -13.10 -2.42 -15.32
N ASP A 87 -13.84 -3.43 -14.83
CA ASP A 87 -14.34 -4.53 -15.65
C ASP A 87 -15.30 -4.06 -16.76
N ARG A 88 -16.10 -3.03 -16.47
CA ARG A 88 -17.12 -2.52 -17.38
C ARG A 88 -16.58 -1.56 -18.44
N ILE A 89 -15.76 -0.58 -18.05
CA ILE A 89 -15.29 0.48 -18.94
C ILE A 89 -13.80 0.42 -19.27
N GLY A 90 -13.04 -0.49 -18.62
CA GLY A 90 -11.59 -0.64 -18.75
C GLY A 90 -10.79 0.13 -17.72
N ALA A 91 -9.56 -0.28 -17.49
CA ALA A 91 -8.70 0.31 -16.47
C ALA A 91 -8.25 1.74 -16.82
N ARG A 92 -7.91 1.99 -18.09
CA ARG A 92 -7.39 3.29 -18.54
C ARG A 92 -8.34 4.48 -18.27
N PRO A 93 -9.64 4.46 -18.64
CA PRO A 93 -10.55 5.55 -18.34
C PRO A 93 -10.70 5.82 -16.84
N VAL A 94 -10.77 4.75 -16.03
CA VAL A 94 -10.88 4.84 -14.58
C VAL A 94 -9.64 5.51 -13.98
N LEU A 95 -8.43 5.20 -14.49
CA LEU A 95 -7.18 5.86 -14.07
C LEU A 95 -7.21 7.37 -14.31
N PHE A 96 -7.70 7.82 -15.46
CA PHE A 96 -7.78 9.26 -15.75
C PHE A 96 -8.80 9.98 -14.87
N VAL A 97 -9.91 9.35 -14.54
CA VAL A 97 -10.88 9.89 -13.56
C VAL A 97 -10.24 9.99 -12.17
N ALA A 98 -9.51 8.98 -11.74
CA ALA A 98 -8.79 8.98 -10.48
C ALA A 98 -7.77 10.13 -10.37
N LEU A 99 -6.99 10.36 -11.42
CA LEU A 99 -6.04 11.48 -11.50
C LEU A 99 -6.76 12.84 -11.51
N ALA A 100 -7.90 12.96 -12.19
CA ALA A 100 -8.71 14.17 -12.14
C ALA A 100 -9.26 14.45 -10.73
N CYS A 101 -9.62 13.41 -9.97
CA CYS A 101 -9.99 13.55 -8.56
C CYS A 101 -8.82 14.08 -7.72
N PHE A 102 -7.59 13.66 -7.97
CA PHE A 102 -6.41 14.21 -7.27
C PHE A 102 -6.18 15.69 -7.59
N VAL A 103 -6.33 16.09 -8.86
CA VAL A 103 -6.27 17.51 -9.23
C VAL A 103 -7.34 18.32 -8.49
N ALA A 104 -8.59 17.83 -8.49
CA ALA A 104 -9.70 18.47 -7.79
C ALA A 104 -9.45 18.53 -6.28
N ALA A 105 -8.93 17.44 -5.68
CA ALA A 105 -8.58 17.39 -4.26
C ALA A 105 -7.52 18.42 -3.88
N ALA A 106 -6.46 18.54 -4.69
CA ALA A 106 -5.40 19.51 -4.42
C ALA A 106 -5.89 20.95 -4.56
N LEU A 107 -6.72 21.24 -5.55
CA LEU A 107 -7.33 22.56 -5.71
C LEU A 107 -8.32 22.88 -4.59
N ALA A 108 -9.13 21.88 -4.15
CA ALA A 108 -10.01 22.03 -3.00
C ALA A 108 -9.24 22.30 -1.71
N ALA A 109 -8.10 21.62 -1.50
CA ALA A 109 -7.21 21.88 -0.37
C ALA A 109 -6.62 23.30 -0.46
N ALA A 110 -6.11 23.71 -1.62
CA ALA A 110 -5.56 25.05 -1.82
C ALA A 110 -6.58 26.16 -1.53
N GLY A 111 -7.86 25.93 -1.85
CA GLY A 111 -8.97 26.85 -1.60
C GLY A 111 -9.62 26.71 -0.22
N ALA A 112 -9.16 25.78 0.63
CA ALA A 112 -9.78 25.51 1.92
C ALA A 112 -9.68 26.71 2.87
N GLN A 113 -10.81 27.08 3.48
CA GLN A 113 -10.91 28.17 4.47
C GLN A 113 -11.12 27.64 5.90
N GLY A 114 -11.06 26.31 6.10
CA GLY A 114 -11.26 25.65 7.38
C GLY A 114 -11.45 24.15 7.21
N TYR A 115 -11.87 23.50 8.28
CA TYR A 115 -12.00 22.05 8.39
C TYR A 115 -12.85 21.41 7.27
N GLY A 116 -14.01 22.01 6.95
CA GLY A 116 -14.91 21.48 5.90
C GLY A 116 -14.26 21.41 4.52
N GLY A 117 -13.44 22.43 4.15
CA GLY A 117 -12.69 22.45 2.90
C GLY A 117 -11.60 21.38 2.86
N LEU A 118 -10.89 21.16 3.97
CA LEU A 118 -9.91 20.08 4.11
C LEU A 118 -10.58 18.69 4.06
N MET A 119 -11.76 18.54 4.67
CA MET A 119 -12.57 17.31 4.63
C MET A 119 -13.00 16.97 3.20
N LEU A 120 -13.48 17.97 2.43
CA LEU A 120 -13.78 17.80 1.01
C LEU A 120 -12.55 17.36 0.21
N ALA A 121 -11.42 18.00 0.44
CA ALA A 121 -10.16 17.65 -0.21
C ALA A 121 -9.73 16.20 0.13
N ALA A 122 -9.83 15.80 1.40
CA ALA A 122 -9.54 14.43 1.84
C ALA A 122 -10.47 13.41 1.18
N GLY A 123 -11.77 13.69 1.11
CA GLY A 123 -12.75 12.83 0.43
C GLY A 123 -12.48 12.67 -1.07
N LEU A 124 -12.20 13.80 -1.77
CA LEU A 124 -11.84 13.78 -3.21
C LEU A 124 -10.55 13.01 -3.46
N ALA A 125 -9.54 13.19 -2.61
CA ALA A 125 -8.29 12.44 -2.71
C ALA A 125 -8.50 10.94 -2.44
N GLY A 126 -9.32 10.58 -1.45
CA GLY A 126 -9.72 9.20 -1.18
C GLY A 126 -10.46 8.57 -2.35
N LEU A 127 -11.37 9.31 -2.99
CA LEU A 127 -12.07 8.85 -4.19
C LEU A 127 -11.09 8.59 -5.35
N GLY A 128 -10.15 9.49 -5.58
CA GLY A 128 -9.07 9.29 -6.55
C GLY A 128 -8.26 8.02 -6.22
N ASN A 129 -7.86 7.87 -4.96
CA ASN A 129 -7.06 6.72 -4.52
C ASN A 129 -7.77 5.37 -4.72
N SER A 130 -9.07 5.33 -4.57
CA SER A 130 -9.89 4.11 -4.60
C SER A 130 -9.73 3.26 -5.87
N ALA A 131 -9.32 3.87 -6.96
CA ALA A 131 -9.21 3.20 -8.25
C ALA A 131 -7.85 2.54 -8.50
N PHE A 132 -6.78 2.97 -7.82
CA PHE A 132 -5.41 2.63 -8.24
C PHE A 132 -5.11 1.13 -8.18
N HIS A 133 -5.36 0.44 -7.05
CA HIS A 133 -5.06 -0.99 -6.98
C HIS A 133 -5.79 -1.82 -8.03
N PRO A 134 -7.13 -1.69 -8.23
CA PRO A 134 -7.83 -2.42 -9.31
C PRO A 134 -7.31 -2.07 -10.71
N VAL A 135 -7.00 -0.81 -10.97
CA VAL A 135 -6.48 -0.34 -12.25
C VAL A 135 -5.08 -0.87 -12.51
N ASP A 136 -4.17 -0.64 -11.56
CA ASP A 136 -2.75 -0.97 -11.68
C ASP A 136 -2.55 -2.47 -11.90
N PHE A 137 -3.17 -3.30 -11.06
CA PHE A 137 -3.09 -4.74 -11.20
C PHE A 137 -3.75 -5.24 -12.50
N THR A 138 -4.83 -4.60 -12.96
CA THR A 138 -5.44 -4.95 -14.26
C THR A 138 -4.50 -4.66 -15.41
N ILE A 139 -3.88 -3.48 -15.43
CA ILE A 139 -2.93 -3.10 -16.50
C ILE A 139 -1.69 -4.00 -16.46
N LEU A 140 -1.06 -4.19 -15.28
CA LEU A 140 0.13 -5.01 -15.15
C LEU A 140 -0.13 -6.46 -15.59
N ASN A 141 -1.22 -7.07 -15.12
CA ASN A 141 -1.55 -8.45 -15.47
C ASN A 141 -1.87 -8.65 -16.97
N LYS A 142 -2.48 -7.66 -17.62
CA LYS A 142 -2.87 -7.77 -19.04
C LYS A 142 -1.78 -7.32 -20.02
N ARG A 143 -0.84 -6.48 -19.58
CA ARG A 143 0.14 -5.82 -20.46
C ARG A 143 1.56 -6.30 -20.29
N VAL A 144 1.93 -6.80 -19.10
CA VAL A 144 3.29 -7.24 -18.78
C VAL A 144 3.41 -8.76 -18.96
N SER A 145 4.51 -9.20 -19.57
CA SER A 145 4.77 -10.62 -19.78
C SER A 145 4.94 -11.39 -18.47
N GLN A 146 4.46 -12.63 -18.41
CA GLN A 146 4.49 -13.48 -17.20
C GLN A 146 5.87 -13.60 -16.53
N PRO A 147 6.99 -13.78 -17.26
CA PRO A 147 8.31 -13.86 -16.64
C PRO A 147 8.74 -12.59 -15.91
N ARG A 148 8.16 -11.41 -16.25
CA ARG A 148 8.51 -10.12 -15.67
C ARG A 148 7.47 -9.57 -14.69
N LEU A 149 6.34 -10.25 -14.53
CA LEU A 149 5.24 -9.78 -13.70
C LEU A 149 5.64 -9.63 -12.22
N GLY A 150 6.49 -10.53 -11.69
CA GLY A 150 7.03 -10.39 -10.33
C GLY A 150 7.86 -9.12 -10.15
N HIS A 151 8.68 -8.76 -11.14
CA HIS A 151 9.43 -7.51 -11.12
C HIS A 151 8.50 -6.29 -11.21
N ALA A 152 7.42 -6.39 -12.00
CA ALA A 152 6.42 -5.33 -12.11
C ALA A 152 5.76 -5.01 -10.77
N PHE A 153 5.36 -6.03 -10.00
CA PHE A 153 4.80 -5.85 -8.67
C PHE A 153 5.83 -5.28 -7.66
N SER A 154 7.08 -5.68 -7.78
CA SER A 154 8.15 -5.12 -6.93
C SER A 154 8.37 -3.63 -7.22
N VAL A 155 8.45 -3.24 -8.50
CA VAL A 155 8.59 -1.83 -8.90
C VAL A 155 7.37 -1.02 -8.48
N HIS A 156 6.16 -1.56 -8.62
CA HIS A 156 4.93 -0.96 -8.15
C HIS A 156 4.98 -0.67 -6.63
N GLY A 157 5.35 -1.66 -5.81
CA GLY A 157 5.46 -1.46 -4.35
C GLY A 157 6.53 -0.44 -3.95
N ILE A 158 7.70 -0.45 -4.61
CA ILE A 158 8.77 0.53 -4.39
C ILE A 158 8.29 1.93 -4.78
N ALA A 159 7.58 2.08 -5.90
CA ALA A 159 7.05 3.37 -6.35
C ALA A 159 6.08 3.98 -5.33
N GLY A 160 5.25 3.17 -4.67
CA GLY A 160 4.40 3.61 -3.56
C GLY A 160 5.20 4.19 -2.40
N ASN A 161 6.24 3.49 -1.94
CA ASN A 161 7.12 4.01 -0.87
C ASN A 161 7.83 5.30 -1.27
N LEU A 162 8.29 5.42 -2.52
CA LEU A 162 8.91 6.65 -3.03
C LEU A 162 7.90 7.79 -3.12
N GLY A 163 6.63 7.51 -3.48
CA GLY A 163 5.55 8.48 -3.46
C GLY A 163 5.33 9.05 -2.06
N TRP A 164 5.24 8.19 -1.04
CA TRP A 164 5.16 8.62 0.36
C TRP A 164 6.38 9.43 0.80
N ALA A 165 7.59 9.00 0.43
CA ALA A 165 8.81 9.73 0.76
C ALA A 165 8.88 11.12 0.10
N ALA A 166 8.36 11.26 -1.10
CA ALA A 166 8.42 12.50 -1.87
C ALA A 166 7.49 13.59 -1.34
N ALA A 167 6.33 13.25 -0.76
CA ALA A 167 5.33 14.22 -0.37
C ALA A 167 5.83 15.23 0.71
N PRO A 168 6.43 14.82 1.84
CA PRO A 168 6.94 15.77 2.82
C PRO A 168 8.06 16.65 2.26
N VAL A 169 8.96 16.10 1.44
CA VAL A 169 10.05 16.84 0.79
C VAL A 169 9.50 17.89 -0.16
N PHE A 170 8.52 17.52 -0.98
CA PHE A 170 7.86 18.43 -1.90
C PHE A 170 7.17 19.58 -1.15
N LEU A 171 6.41 19.28 -0.10
CA LEU A 171 5.71 20.28 0.70
C LEU A 171 6.70 21.22 1.40
N ALA A 172 7.73 20.67 2.04
CA ALA A 172 8.76 21.47 2.69
C ALA A 172 9.49 22.38 1.71
N GLY A 173 9.86 21.86 0.53
CA GLY A 173 10.51 22.65 -0.53
C GLY A 173 9.60 23.72 -1.09
N ALA A 174 8.35 23.40 -1.41
CA ALA A 174 7.39 24.39 -1.93
C ALA A 174 7.10 25.49 -0.90
N MET A 175 6.94 25.14 0.37
CA MET A 175 6.75 26.12 1.44
C MET A 175 7.98 26.97 1.68
N ALA A 176 9.19 26.41 1.61
CA ALA A 176 10.44 27.19 1.74
C ALA A 176 10.59 28.22 0.61
N LEU A 177 10.17 27.87 -0.60
CA LEU A 177 10.27 28.75 -1.77
C LEU A 177 9.16 29.81 -1.82
N THR A 178 7.96 29.49 -1.35
CA THR A 178 6.76 30.34 -1.59
C THR A 178 6.16 30.93 -0.31
N GLY A 179 6.53 30.40 0.86
CA GLY A 179 5.92 30.75 2.15
C GLY A 179 4.47 30.27 2.31
N SER A 180 3.91 29.52 1.35
CA SER A 180 2.48 29.19 1.31
C SER A 180 2.21 27.71 1.06
N TRP A 181 1.54 27.08 2.01
CA TRP A 181 1.05 25.70 1.84
C TRP A 181 -0.03 25.59 0.75
N ARG A 182 -0.80 26.66 0.51
CA ARG A 182 -1.79 26.69 -0.56
C ARG A 182 -1.13 26.61 -1.94
N ILE A 183 -0.03 27.32 -2.14
CA ILE A 183 0.76 27.24 -3.38
C ILE A 183 1.39 25.85 -3.52
N ALA A 184 1.80 25.22 -2.42
CA ALA A 184 2.27 23.83 -2.46
C ALA A 184 1.19 22.87 -2.98
N TYR A 185 -0.07 23.03 -2.55
CA TYR A 185 -1.18 22.24 -3.10
C TYR A 185 -1.49 22.55 -4.57
N VAL A 186 -1.39 23.80 -5.00
CA VAL A 186 -1.46 24.15 -6.45
C VAL A 186 -0.34 23.45 -7.22
N GLY A 187 0.86 23.39 -6.66
CA GLY A 187 1.97 22.64 -7.23
C GLY A 187 1.69 21.12 -7.29
N ALA A 188 1.05 20.56 -6.26
CA ALA A 188 0.62 19.14 -6.27
C ALA A 188 -0.44 18.88 -7.36
N ALA A 189 -1.38 19.80 -7.58
CA ALA A 189 -2.31 19.71 -8.70
C ALA A 189 -1.57 19.75 -10.05
N GLY A 190 -0.57 20.63 -10.20
CA GLY A 190 0.29 20.68 -11.38
C GLY A 190 1.05 19.37 -11.62
N LEU A 191 1.57 18.75 -10.55
CA LEU A 191 2.25 17.46 -10.65
C LEU A 191 1.29 16.35 -11.08
N ALA A 192 0.07 16.30 -10.54
CA ALA A 192 -0.95 15.33 -10.95
C ALA A 192 -1.35 15.52 -12.43
N LEU A 193 -1.48 16.79 -12.88
CA LEU A 193 -1.71 17.11 -14.29
C LEU A 193 -0.54 16.69 -15.19
N LEU A 194 0.70 16.88 -14.77
CA LEU A 194 1.88 16.46 -15.50
C LEU A 194 1.89 14.93 -15.67
N VAL A 195 1.62 14.18 -14.58
CA VAL A 195 1.51 12.72 -14.64
C VAL A 195 0.38 12.31 -15.59
N THR A 196 -0.78 12.97 -15.50
CA THR A 196 -1.91 12.74 -16.40
C THR A 196 -1.51 12.95 -17.87
N LEU A 197 -0.77 13.99 -18.17
CA LEU A 197 -0.26 14.30 -19.53
C LEU A 197 0.70 13.20 -20.02
N VAL A 198 1.66 12.79 -19.17
CA VAL A 198 2.61 11.72 -19.50
C VAL A 198 1.87 10.43 -19.82
N LEU A 199 0.86 10.07 -19.02
CA LEU A 199 0.03 8.88 -19.27
C LEU A 199 -0.84 9.03 -20.52
N ALA A 200 -1.39 10.22 -20.79
CA ALA A 200 -2.19 10.49 -21.98
C ALA A 200 -1.37 10.37 -23.29
N ILE A 201 -0.15 10.88 -23.29
CA ILE A 201 0.79 10.70 -24.42
C ILE A 201 1.11 9.21 -24.62
N ASN A 202 1.22 8.46 -23.54
CA ASN A 202 1.57 7.03 -23.55
C ASN A 202 0.34 6.09 -23.45
N ARG A 203 -0.86 6.58 -23.70
CA ARG A 203 -2.15 5.89 -23.45
C ARG A 203 -2.26 4.48 -24.04
N ARG A 204 -1.54 4.17 -25.13
CA ARG A 204 -1.52 2.83 -25.73
C ARG A 204 -0.78 1.80 -24.86
N ALA A 205 0.26 2.22 -24.14
CA ALA A 205 1.02 1.33 -23.29
C ALA A 205 0.26 0.89 -22.03
N ILE A 206 -0.70 1.69 -21.58
CA ILE A 206 -1.56 1.42 -20.41
C ILE A 206 -2.99 0.99 -20.79
N ASP A 207 -3.24 0.66 -22.05
CA ASP A 207 -4.56 0.22 -22.50
C ASP A 207 -4.74 -1.28 -22.25
N ASP A 208 -5.52 -1.61 -21.25
CA ASP A 208 -5.81 -2.98 -20.84
C ASP A 208 -6.65 -3.76 -21.85
N ARG A 209 -7.28 -3.09 -22.83
CA ARG A 209 -8.04 -3.70 -23.91
C ARG A 209 -7.14 -4.18 -25.09
N LEU A 210 -5.93 -3.65 -25.17
CA LEU A 210 -4.92 -4.04 -26.15
C LEU A 210 -3.97 -5.13 -25.64
N GLY A 211 -4.24 -5.70 -24.47
CA GLY A 211 -3.39 -6.70 -23.83
C GLY A 211 -3.28 -7.99 -24.64
N ALA A 212 -2.04 -8.45 -24.82
CA ALA A 212 -1.75 -9.73 -25.49
C ALA A 212 -2.00 -10.94 -24.57
N TRP A 213 -2.08 -10.72 -23.28
CA TRP A 213 -2.22 -11.76 -22.28
C TRP A 213 -3.65 -11.77 -21.74
N SER A 214 -4.56 -12.50 -22.45
CA SER A 214 -5.71 -13.05 -21.77
C SER A 214 -5.15 -14.15 -20.87
N HIS A 215 -5.24 -13.98 -19.54
CA HIS A 215 -5.16 -15.17 -18.70
C HIS A 215 -6.22 -16.12 -19.24
N GLU A 216 -5.78 -17.22 -19.86
CA GLU A 216 -6.66 -18.35 -20.07
C GLU A 216 -7.42 -18.53 -18.77
N LYS A 217 -8.73 -18.42 -18.83
CA LYS A 217 -9.58 -18.88 -17.75
C LYS A 217 -9.04 -20.25 -17.42
N GLN A 218 -8.39 -20.43 -16.28
CA GLN A 218 -8.09 -21.78 -15.80
C GLN A 218 -9.36 -22.56 -16.06
N PRO A 219 -9.30 -23.68 -16.79
CA PRO A 219 -10.51 -24.41 -17.16
C PRO A 219 -11.29 -24.63 -15.84
N ALA A 220 -12.50 -24.12 -15.81
CA ALA A 220 -13.46 -24.37 -14.75
C ALA A 220 -13.93 -25.83 -14.88
N GLY A 221 -12.99 -26.76 -14.78
CA GLY A 221 -13.17 -28.13 -15.16
C GLY A 221 -12.18 -29.08 -14.50
N ALA A 222 -12.01 -28.96 -13.19
CA ALA A 222 -11.52 -30.06 -12.40
C ALA A 222 -12.56 -30.34 -11.31
N LEU A 223 -13.43 -31.32 -11.61
CA LEU A 223 -14.25 -32.08 -10.69
C LEU A 223 -15.27 -31.29 -9.84
N GLY A 224 -16.56 -31.32 -10.27
CA GLY A 224 -17.72 -31.55 -9.40
C GLY A 224 -17.87 -30.75 -8.09
N ALA A 225 -17.22 -29.60 -7.96
CA ALA A 225 -17.42 -28.74 -6.79
C ALA A 225 -18.79 -28.05 -6.94
N VAL A 226 -19.74 -28.41 -6.11
CA VAL A 226 -20.94 -27.62 -5.81
C VAL A 226 -20.53 -26.14 -5.75
N PRO A 227 -21.20 -25.20 -6.44
CA PRO A 227 -20.81 -23.80 -6.38
C PRO A 227 -20.92 -23.36 -4.92
N GLU A 228 -19.78 -23.24 -4.23
CA GLU A 228 -19.74 -22.66 -2.90
C GLU A 228 -20.28 -21.24 -2.99
N HIS A 229 -21.09 -20.87 -1.98
CA HIS A 229 -21.62 -19.50 -1.90
C HIS A 229 -20.49 -18.47 -2.11
N PRO A 230 -20.66 -17.45 -2.93
CA PRO A 230 -19.60 -16.48 -3.26
C PRO A 230 -18.88 -15.86 -2.06
N MET A 231 -19.49 -15.88 -0.88
CA MET A 231 -18.96 -15.36 0.37
C MET A 231 -18.44 -16.47 1.32
N ALA A 232 -18.36 -17.72 0.89
CA ALA A 232 -17.92 -18.84 1.76
C ALA A 232 -16.49 -18.64 2.31
N PHE A 233 -15.61 -17.96 1.57
CA PHE A 233 -14.26 -17.64 1.99
C PHE A 233 -14.20 -16.78 3.27
N LEU A 234 -15.25 -15.98 3.59
CA LEU A 234 -15.33 -15.20 4.82
C LEU A 234 -15.46 -16.06 6.08
N ARG A 235 -15.78 -17.35 5.93
CA ARG A 235 -15.80 -18.32 7.03
C ARG A 235 -14.41 -18.87 7.35
N LEU A 236 -13.41 -18.58 6.52
CA LEU A 236 -12.04 -19.08 6.71
C LEU A 236 -11.30 -18.23 7.74
N PRO A 237 -10.86 -18.78 8.89
CA PRO A 237 -10.10 -18.03 9.89
C PRO A 237 -8.82 -17.40 9.32
N SER A 238 -8.16 -18.05 8.35
CA SER A 238 -6.94 -17.55 7.71
C SER A 238 -7.15 -16.20 7.04
N VAL A 239 -8.32 -15.95 6.45
CA VAL A 239 -8.64 -14.66 5.80
C VAL A 239 -8.66 -13.54 6.84
N TRP A 240 -9.30 -13.76 7.99
CA TRP A 240 -9.39 -12.76 9.05
C TRP A 240 -8.08 -12.55 9.80
N ILE A 241 -7.25 -13.59 9.94
CA ILE A 241 -5.91 -13.45 10.53
C ILE A 241 -5.01 -12.64 9.59
N CYS A 242 -5.07 -12.87 8.26
CA CYS A 242 -4.36 -12.06 7.28
C CYS A 242 -4.87 -10.61 7.27
N PHE A 243 -6.19 -10.40 7.33
CA PHE A 243 -6.79 -9.07 7.49
C PHE A 243 -6.25 -8.36 8.74
N ALA A 244 -6.27 -9.02 9.90
CA ALA A 244 -5.77 -8.47 11.15
C ALA A 244 -4.29 -8.13 11.09
N PHE A 245 -3.49 -8.92 10.38
CA PHE A 245 -2.08 -8.62 10.16
C PHE A 245 -1.90 -7.29 9.40
N PHE A 246 -2.63 -7.09 8.31
CA PHE A 246 -2.58 -5.83 7.56
C PHE A 246 -3.12 -4.67 8.39
N PHE A 247 -4.23 -4.86 9.10
CA PHE A 247 -4.81 -3.86 10.00
C PHE A 247 -3.77 -3.34 11.01
N TRP A 248 -3.12 -4.23 11.75
CA TRP A 248 -2.15 -3.84 12.77
C TRP A 248 -0.90 -3.20 12.17
N SER A 249 -0.40 -3.74 11.06
CA SER A 249 0.78 -3.18 10.37
C SER A 249 0.52 -1.77 9.87
N THR A 250 -0.67 -1.49 9.33
CA THR A 250 -1.03 -0.16 8.84
C THR A 250 -1.50 0.78 9.94
N ALA A 251 -2.04 0.28 11.05
CA ALA A 251 -2.27 1.09 12.23
C ALA A 251 -0.96 1.69 12.78
N ALA A 252 0.11 0.88 12.85
CA ALA A 252 1.44 1.38 13.21
C ALA A 252 1.96 2.40 12.19
N LEU A 253 1.81 2.11 10.91
CA LEU A 253 2.26 3.00 9.83
C LEU A 253 1.52 4.33 9.83
N SER A 254 0.19 4.32 10.03
CA SER A 254 -0.66 5.52 10.12
C SER A 254 -0.19 6.45 11.24
N ALA A 255 0.12 5.89 12.42
CA ALA A 255 0.64 6.66 13.54
C ALA A 255 1.95 7.37 13.20
N ILE A 256 2.89 6.64 12.59
CA ILE A 256 4.19 7.21 12.21
C ILE A 256 4.03 8.26 11.10
N GLN A 257 3.25 7.98 10.06
CA GLN A 257 3.05 8.91 8.95
C GLN A 257 2.38 10.22 9.38
N ALA A 258 1.38 10.14 10.28
CA ALA A 258 0.60 11.31 10.65
C ALA A 258 1.18 12.07 11.85
N PHE A 259 1.78 11.37 12.82
CA PHE A 259 2.06 11.97 14.12
C PHE A 259 3.51 11.86 14.59
N ALA A 260 4.42 11.10 13.92
CA ALA A 260 5.81 11.00 14.37
C ALA A 260 6.52 12.38 14.39
N GLY A 261 6.28 13.22 13.38
CA GLY A 261 6.85 14.58 13.35
C GLY A 261 6.38 15.44 14.55
N PRO A 262 5.07 15.67 14.71
CA PRO A 262 4.52 16.37 15.86
C PRO A 262 4.92 15.78 17.22
N ALA A 263 4.95 14.45 17.35
CA ALA A 263 5.35 13.79 18.59
C ALA A 263 6.81 14.06 18.94
N LEU A 264 7.73 13.98 17.98
CA LEU A 264 9.15 14.32 18.18
C LEU A 264 9.34 15.80 18.52
N GLN A 265 8.52 16.71 17.97
CA GLN A 265 8.52 18.12 18.36
C GLN A 265 8.14 18.30 19.83
N GLN A 266 7.08 17.62 20.29
CA GLN A 266 6.61 17.75 21.67
C GLN A 266 7.56 17.10 22.70
N ILE A 267 8.12 15.91 22.38
CA ILE A 267 8.98 15.17 23.31
C ILE A 267 10.38 15.80 23.40
N TYR A 268 10.95 16.20 22.26
CA TYR A 268 12.37 16.56 22.16
C TYR A 268 12.61 18.02 21.76
N GLY A 269 11.58 18.81 21.52
CA GLY A 269 11.74 20.19 21.07
C GLY A 269 12.37 20.34 19.67
N LEU A 270 12.32 19.29 18.84
CA LEU A 270 12.94 19.32 17.52
C LEU A 270 12.24 20.33 16.60
N PRO A 271 13.00 21.09 15.78
CA PRO A 271 12.40 22.03 14.85
C PRO A 271 11.67 21.30 13.70
N LEU A 272 10.65 21.96 13.15
CA LEU A 272 9.86 21.42 12.02
C LEU A 272 10.74 21.04 10.81
N SER A 273 11.83 21.78 10.59
CA SER A 273 12.81 21.50 9.53
C SER A 273 13.47 20.12 9.66
N VAL A 274 13.56 19.55 10.86
CA VAL A 274 14.08 18.20 11.08
C VAL A 274 12.95 17.19 11.01
N THR A 275 11.86 17.43 11.75
CA THR A 275 10.77 16.46 11.90
C THR A 275 9.97 16.23 10.61
N ALA A 276 9.93 17.21 9.71
CA ALA A 276 9.32 17.06 8.39
C ALA A 276 9.98 15.94 7.53
N PHE A 277 11.28 15.70 7.75
CA PHE A 277 12.01 14.69 6.98
C PHE A 277 12.04 13.30 7.63
N VAL A 278 11.58 13.16 8.88
CA VAL A 278 11.60 11.87 9.59
C VAL A 278 10.75 10.82 8.85
N VAL A 279 9.56 11.20 8.40
CA VAL A 279 8.67 10.31 7.64
C VAL A 279 9.29 9.93 6.29
N THR A 280 9.89 10.90 5.59
CA THR A 280 10.65 10.62 4.35
C THR A 280 11.76 9.60 4.60
N ALA A 281 12.57 9.81 5.63
CA ALA A 281 13.66 8.90 5.99
C ALA A 281 13.12 7.50 6.36
N TYR A 282 12.03 7.42 7.13
CA TYR A 282 11.34 6.17 7.46
C TYR A 282 10.91 5.43 6.17
N MET A 283 10.31 6.12 5.20
CA MET A 283 9.84 5.52 3.95
C MET A 283 11.01 5.06 3.07
N LEU A 284 12.09 5.84 2.99
CA LEU A 284 13.29 5.46 2.24
C LEU A 284 14.00 4.26 2.87
N CYS A 285 14.13 4.24 4.20
CA CYS A 285 14.63 3.07 4.91
C CYS A 285 13.72 1.85 4.69
N GLY A 286 12.39 2.06 4.66
CA GLY A 286 11.41 1.03 4.33
C GLY A 286 11.58 0.46 2.93
N ALA A 287 11.77 1.32 1.93
CA ALA A 287 12.04 0.89 0.56
C ALA A 287 13.35 0.08 0.47
N ALA A 288 14.42 0.54 1.12
CA ALA A 288 15.68 -0.19 1.20
C ALA A 288 15.51 -1.55 1.91
N GLY A 289 14.77 -1.57 3.02
CA GLY A 289 14.41 -2.79 3.74
C GLY A 289 13.60 -3.77 2.87
N MET A 290 12.66 -3.27 2.07
CA MET A 290 11.86 -4.10 1.15
C MET A 290 12.75 -4.76 0.08
N VAL A 291 13.71 -4.03 -0.48
CA VAL A 291 14.68 -4.59 -1.43
C VAL A 291 15.49 -5.70 -0.75
N ALA A 292 16.05 -5.43 0.43
CA ALA A 292 16.82 -6.43 1.19
C ALA A 292 15.96 -7.65 1.56
N GLY A 293 14.71 -7.45 1.99
CA GLY A 293 13.74 -8.49 2.31
C GLY A 293 13.41 -9.39 1.11
N GLY A 294 13.35 -8.81 -0.10
CA GLY A 294 13.15 -9.57 -1.33
C GLY A 294 14.24 -10.63 -1.58
N PHE A 295 15.49 -10.32 -1.29
CA PHE A 295 16.60 -11.29 -1.36
C PHE A 295 16.51 -12.36 -0.27
N LEU A 296 16.04 -12.00 0.93
CA LEU A 296 15.93 -12.94 2.04
C LEU A 296 14.79 -13.97 1.84
N VAL A 297 13.69 -13.56 1.22
CA VAL A 297 12.53 -14.45 0.96
C VAL A 297 12.92 -15.64 0.10
N SER A 298 13.79 -15.47 -0.89
CA SER A 298 14.21 -16.54 -1.81
C SER A 298 14.99 -17.67 -1.11
N GLY A 299 15.63 -17.40 0.04
CA GLY A 299 16.38 -18.38 0.84
C GLY A 299 15.71 -18.79 2.15
N SER A 300 14.59 -18.20 2.53
CA SER A 300 13.98 -18.42 3.84
C SER A 300 12.88 -19.47 3.80
N LEU A 301 13.02 -20.52 4.60
CA LEU A 301 12.00 -21.56 4.83
C LEU A 301 10.95 -21.14 5.89
N ARG A 302 11.19 -20.03 6.64
CA ARG A 302 10.35 -19.61 7.77
C ARG A 302 10.06 -18.13 7.71
N LEU A 303 9.08 -17.77 6.86
CA LEU A 303 8.68 -16.39 6.60
C LEU A 303 8.22 -15.66 7.88
N GLU A 304 7.50 -16.35 8.75
CA GLU A 304 7.00 -15.83 10.03
C GLU A 304 8.13 -15.38 10.97
N ARG A 305 9.29 -16.08 10.94
CA ARG A 305 10.46 -15.68 11.74
C ARG A 305 11.10 -14.41 11.21
N THR A 306 11.23 -14.29 9.90
CA THR A 306 11.77 -13.07 9.27
C THR A 306 10.89 -11.87 9.64
N ILE A 307 9.56 -12.02 9.55
CA ILE A 307 8.60 -11.01 9.95
C ILE A 307 8.77 -10.66 11.45
N ALA A 308 8.79 -11.68 12.31
CA ALA A 308 8.89 -11.48 13.75
C ALA A 308 10.19 -10.75 14.15
N LEU A 309 11.34 -11.15 13.63
CA LEU A 309 12.62 -10.52 13.95
C LEU A 309 12.68 -9.08 13.44
N ALA A 310 12.28 -8.85 12.18
CA ALA A 310 12.34 -7.53 11.56
C ALA A 310 11.36 -6.53 12.23
N MET A 311 10.12 -6.95 12.48
CA MET A 311 9.12 -6.10 13.13
C MET A 311 9.43 -5.91 14.63
N SER A 312 9.99 -6.91 15.32
CA SER A 312 10.44 -6.73 16.71
C SER A 312 11.58 -5.72 16.81
N ALA A 313 12.56 -5.77 15.90
CA ALA A 313 13.62 -4.77 15.85
C ALA A 313 13.03 -3.37 15.62
N ALA A 314 12.09 -3.21 14.69
CA ALA A 314 11.40 -1.94 14.46
C ALA A 314 10.64 -1.47 15.71
N ALA A 315 9.91 -2.37 16.38
CA ALA A 315 9.17 -2.03 17.60
C ALA A 315 10.10 -1.57 18.73
N VAL A 316 11.24 -2.22 18.93
CA VAL A 316 12.24 -1.81 19.93
C VAL A 316 12.78 -0.41 19.60
N LEU A 317 13.12 -0.13 18.34
CA LEU A 317 13.58 1.19 17.90
C LEU A 317 12.53 2.28 18.20
N LEU A 318 11.25 2.00 17.96
CA LEU A 318 10.15 2.93 18.25
C LEU A 318 9.97 3.13 19.76
N VAL A 319 10.04 2.08 20.57
CA VAL A 319 9.99 2.21 22.04
C VAL A 319 11.12 3.09 22.55
N LEU A 320 12.34 2.90 22.07
CA LEU A 320 13.48 3.73 22.42
C LEU A 320 13.29 5.19 21.97
N ALA A 321 12.75 5.38 20.74
CA ALA A 321 12.46 6.73 20.24
C ALA A 321 11.39 7.47 21.06
N GLY A 322 10.42 6.76 21.64
CA GLY A 322 9.37 7.36 22.50
C GLY A 322 9.78 7.56 23.95
N SER A 323 10.93 7.02 24.38
CA SER A 323 11.32 6.98 25.81
C SER A 323 11.67 8.35 26.43
N GLY A 324 11.94 9.37 25.62
CA GLY A 324 12.42 10.66 26.10
C GLY A 324 13.87 10.66 26.64
N LEU A 325 14.54 9.50 26.65
CA LEU A 325 15.89 9.33 27.23
C LEU A 325 17.04 9.67 26.27
N LEU A 326 16.74 9.80 24.98
CA LEU A 326 17.74 10.01 23.93
C LEU A 326 17.84 11.48 23.53
N SER A 327 18.89 11.83 22.78
CA SER A 327 18.87 13.10 22.07
C SER A 327 17.79 13.08 20.96
N GLY A 328 17.18 14.23 20.66
CA GLY A 328 16.12 14.30 19.65
C GLY A 328 16.53 13.78 18.29
N LEU A 329 17.79 14.06 17.85
CA LEU A 329 18.31 13.55 16.58
C LEU A 329 18.49 12.02 16.59
N ALA A 330 18.93 11.45 17.73
CA ALA A 330 19.02 10.00 17.86
C ALA A 330 17.63 9.35 17.80
N ALA A 331 16.63 9.92 18.49
CA ALA A 331 15.26 9.44 18.42
C ALA A 331 14.71 9.50 16.98
N ALA A 332 14.91 10.61 16.27
CA ALA A 332 14.53 10.77 14.88
C ALA A 332 15.20 9.73 13.97
N ALA A 333 16.49 9.45 14.18
CA ALA A 333 17.22 8.42 13.45
C ALA A 333 16.67 7.00 13.73
N LEU A 334 16.31 6.69 14.98
CA LEU A 334 15.70 5.41 15.33
C LEU A 334 14.32 5.22 14.69
N VAL A 335 13.50 6.28 14.65
CA VAL A 335 12.23 6.24 13.90
C VAL A 335 12.48 5.93 12.43
N ALA A 336 13.44 6.63 11.80
CA ALA A 336 13.77 6.38 10.40
C ALA A 336 14.24 4.92 10.17
N LEU A 337 15.11 4.40 11.02
CA LEU A 337 15.64 3.04 10.94
C LEU A 337 14.56 1.97 11.18
N ALA A 338 13.55 2.26 12.01
CA ALA A 338 12.41 1.35 12.21
C ALA A 338 11.70 1.05 10.89
N GLY A 339 11.69 2.01 9.94
CA GLY A 339 11.19 1.79 8.58
C GLY A 339 11.87 0.63 7.86
N ALA A 340 13.21 0.48 8.03
CA ALA A 340 13.93 -0.64 7.41
C ALA A 340 13.44 -2.00 7.92
N GLY A 341 13.15 -2.14 9.21
CA GLY A 341 12.60 -3.37 9.77
C GLY A 341 11.21 -3.70 9.22
N VAL A 342 10.32 -2.70 9.16
CA VAL A 342 8.98 -2.89 8.59
C VAL A 342 9.05 -3.23 7.10
N GLY A 343 9.91 -2.54 6.33
CA GLY A 343 10.14 -2.81 4.91
C GLY A 343 10.67 -4.21 4.65
N LEU A 344 11.65 -4.67 5.45
CA LEU A 344 12.26 -5.99 5.34
C LEU A 344 11.24 -7.13 5.56
N ALA A 345 10.25 -6.91 6.42
CA ALA A 345 9.15 -7.85 6.64
C ALA A 345 8.18 -7.95 5.44
N GLY A 346 8.11 -6.92 4.58
CA GLY A 346 7.12 -6.80 3.51
C GLY A 346 7.04 -8.00 2.56
N PRO A 347 8.12 -8.39 1.87
CA PRO A 347 8.11 -9.52 0.93
C PRO A 347 7.73 -10.85 1.60
N SER A 348 8.21 -11.09 2.84
CA SER A 348 7.85 -12.28 3.62
C SER A 348 6.36 -12.29 3.96
N ARG A 349 5.79 -11.14 4.29
CA ARG A 349 4.35 -10.93 4.53
C ARG A 349 3.53 -11.32 3.31
N ASP A 350 3.86 -10.78 2.16
CA ASP A 350 3.09 -10.99 0.92
C ASP A 350 3.12 -12.46 0.50
N MET A 351 4.27 -13.12 0.68
CA MET A 351 4.40 -14.55 0.43
C MET A 351 3.59 -15.39 1.43
N LEU A 352 3.60 -15.02 2.71
CA LEU A 352 2.84 -15.72 3.76
C LEU A 352 1.32 -15.63 3.50
N VAL A 353 0.84 -14.45 3.12
CA VAL A 353 -0.58 -14.24 2.73
C VAL A 353 -0.94 -15.07 1.50
N LYS A 354 -0.05 -15.11 0.49
CA LYS A 354 -0.26 -15.95 -0.70
C LYS A 354 -0.39 -17.43 -0.34
N GLN A 355 0.44 -17.93 0.57
CA GLN A 355 0.37 -19.32 1.03
C GLN A 355 -0.91 -19.64 1.84
N ALA A 356 -1.40 -18.65 2.60
CA ALA A 356 -2.62 -18.79 3.40
C ALA A 356 -3.91 -18.70 2.58
N SER A 357 -3.84 -18.15 1.36
CA SER A 357 -5.01 -17.97 0.48
C SER A 357 -5.46 -19.29 -0.12
N PRO A 358 -6.78 -19.59 -0.16
CA PRO A 358 -7.29 -20.79 -0.78
C PRO A 358 -7.07 -20.78 -2.31
N PRO A 359 -6.82 -21.95 -2.94
CA PRO A 359 -6.69 -22.05 -4.39
C PRO A 359 -7.95 -21.57 -5.11
N GLY A 360 -7.80 -20.75 -6.14
CA GLY A 360 -8.90 -20.26 -7.00
C GLY A 360 -9.74 -19.10 -6.45
N ALA A 361 -9.56 -18.68 -5.19
CA ALA A 361 -10.34 -17.57 -4.59
C ALA A 361 -9.55 -16.25 -4.50
N THR A 362 -8.50 -16.10 -5.28
CA THR A 362 -7.46 -15.06 -5.11
C THR A 362 -8.01 -13.63 -5.11
N GLY A 363 -8.83 -13.22 -6.05
CA GLY A 363 -9.29 -11.82 -6.15
C GLY A 363 -10.12 -11.36 -4.96
N ARG A 364 -11.11 -12.15 -4.51
CA ARG A 364 -12.00 -11.81 -3.39
C ARG A 364 -11.29 -11.86 -2.05
N VAL A 365 -10.46 -12.88 -1.86
CA VAL A 365 -9.65 -13.05 -0.64
C VAL A 365 -8.67 -11.90 -0.49
N TYR A 366 -7.92 -11.57 -1.55
CA TYR A 366 -7.01 -10.44 -1.53
C TYR A 366 -7.75 -9.12 -1.27
N GLY A 367 -8.89 -8.88 -1.92
CA GLY A 367 -9.69 -7.67 -1.68
C GLY A 367 -10.08 -7.52 -0.21
N THR A 368 -10.56 -8.60 0.42
CA THR A 368 -10.92 -8.58 1.85
C THR A 368 -9.70 -8.43 2.75
N VAL A 369 -8.62 -9.14 2.47
CA VAL A 369 -7.38 -9.05 3.27
C VAL A 369 -6.77 -7.65 3.18
N TYR A 370 -6.72 -7.08 1.98
CA TYR A 370 -6.17 -5.74 1.77
C TYR A 370 -7.07 -4.62 2.29
N SER A 371 -8.39 -4.84 2.46
CA SER A 371 -9.22 -3.84 3.15
C SER A 371 -8.80 -3.60 4.60
N GLY A 372 -8.05 -4.53 5.21
CA GLY A 372 -7.39 -4.32 6.48
C GLY A 372 -6.41 -3.13 6.46
N LEU A 373 -5.79 -2.83 5.31
CA LEU A 373 -4.92 -1.65 5.15
C LEU A 373 -5.72 -0.36 5.35
N ASP A 374 -6.78 -0.17 4.56
CA ASP A 374 -7.58 1.06 4.60
C ASP A 374 -8.25 1.24 5.97
N ILE A 375 -8.77 0.15 6.56
CA ILE A 375 -9.41 0.18 7.89
C ILE A 375 -8.36 0.48 8.98
N GLY A 376 -7.14 -0.06 8.86
CA GLY A 376 -6.04 0.23 9.79
C GLY A 376 -5.68 1.72 9.78
N PHE A 377 -5.52 2.32 8.61
CA PHE A 377 -5.29 3.76 8.47
C PHE A 377 -6.46 4.58 9.00
N ALA A 378 -7.70 4.22 8.63
CA ALA A 378 -8.89 4.97 8.99
C ALA A 378 -9.15 5.02 10.49
N LEU A 379 -8.96 3.90 11.19
CA LEU A 379 -9.25 3.83 12.63
C LEU A 379 -8.08 4.27 13.51
N ALA A 380 -6.84 4.06 13.08
CA ALA A 380 -5.67 4.42 13.88
C ALA A 380 -5.48 5.94 13.99
N ALA A 381 -5.66 6.69 12.88
CA ALA A 381 -5.35 8.11 12.87
C ALA A 381 -6.10 8.93 13.94
N PRO A 382 -7.44 8.81 14.15
CA PRO A 382 -8.12 9.55 15.19
C PRO A 382 -7.75 9.06 16.61
N VAL A 383 -7.41 7.78 16.79
CA VAL A 383 -6.97 7.24 18.08
C VAL A 383 -5.64 7.87 18.49
N PHE A 384 -4.66 7.90 17.58
CA PHE A 384 -3.37 8.53 17.85
C PHE A 384 -3.48 10.06 17.96
N GLY A 385 -4.37 10.69 17.19
CA GLY A 385 -4.71 12.10 17.35
C GLY A 385 -5.23 12.41 18.74
N ALA A 386 -6.14 11.58 19.28
CA ALA A 386 -6.66 11.74 20.64
C ALA A 386 -5.59 11.53 21.73
N LEU A 387 -4.58 10.68 21.51
CA LEU A 387 -3.42 10.57 22.42
C LEU A 387 -2.60 11.87 22.40
N MET A 388 -2.36 12.43 21.23
CA MET A 388 -1.64 13.70 21.07
C MET A 388 -2.38 14.85 21.77
N ASP A 389 -3.71 14.95 21.61
CA ASP A 389 -4.54 15.98 22.23
C ASP A 389 -4.55 15.88 23.77
N ARG A 390 -4.38 14.66 24.31
CA ARG A 390 -4.29 14.42 25.76
C ARG A 390 -2.89 14.63 26.35
N GLY A 391 -1.92 15.08 25.55
CA GLY A 391 -0.55 15.30 25.99
C GLY A 391 0.29 14.02 26.13
N HIS A 392 -0.06 12.97 25.38
CA HIS A 392 0.69 11.71 25.33
C HIS A 392 1.35 11.49 23.96
N PRO A 393 2.34 12.33 23.57
CA PRO A 393 3.01 12.18 22.28
C PRO A 393 3.87 10.90 22.20
N ASP A 394 4.36 10.39 23.31
CA ASP A 394 5.04 9.09 23.44
C ASP A 394 4.15 7.92 23.03
N GLY A 395 2.83 8.04 23.23
CA GLY A 395 1.84 7.07 22.82
C GLY A 395 1.83 6.78 21.31
N VAL A 396 2.31 7.70 20.46
CA VAL A 396 2.50 7.47 19.03
C VAL A 396 3.50 6.35 18.79
N PHE A 397 4.63 6.35 19.50
CA PHE A 397 5.69 5.36 19.33
C PHE A 397 5.38 4.05 20.06
N TYR A 398 4.87 4.12 21.29
CA TYR A 398 4.48 2.92 22.05
C TYR A 398 3.29 2.21 21.44
N GLY A 399 2.28 2.94 20.97
CA GLY A 399 1.13 2.37 20.28
C GLY A 399 1.50 1.76 18.93
N SER A 400 2.43 2.38 18.19
CA SER A 400 2.98 1.79 16.96
C SER A 400 3.73 0.50 17.26
N ALA A 401 4.57 0.48 18.29
CA ALA A 401 5.30 -0.72 18.71
C ALA A 401 4.34 -1.86 19.13
N LEU A 402 3.27 -1.52 19.88
CA LEU A 402 2.22 -2.47 20.26
C LEU A 402 1.52 -3.03 19.02
N ALA A 403 1.14 -2.18 18.07
CA ALA A 403 0.50 -2.60 16.82
C ALA A 403 1.42 -3.52 16.00
N LEU A 404 2.72 -3.23 15.91
CA LEU A 404 3.70 -4.13 15.29
C LEU A 404 3.76 -5.47 16.04
N GLY A 405 3.74 -5.47 17.38
CA GLY A 405 3.68 -6.68 18.20
C GLY A 405 2.45 -7.55 17.92
N LEU A 406 1.26 -6.93 17.79
CA LEU A 406 0.03 -7.60 17.41
C LEU A 406 0.10 -8.15 15.96
N GLY A 407 0.78 -7.41 15.07
CA GLY A 407 1.11 -7.89 13.72
C GLY A 407 1.99 -9.14 13.76
N ILE A 408 3.00 -9.19 14.62
CA ILE A 408 3.86 -10.39 14.81
C ILE A 408 3.04 -11.58 15.28
N VAL A 409 2.16 -11.40 16.26
CA VAL A 409 1.28 -12.47 16.75
C VAL A 409 0.41 -13.01 15.62
N THR A 410 -0.21 -12.13 14.83
CA THR A 410 -1.04 -12.54 13.68
C THR A 410 -0.23 -13.27 12.61
N ALA A 411 1.00 -12.84 12.31
CA ALA A 411 1.91 -13.54 11.39
C ALA A 411 2.26 -14.95 11.89
N GLY A 412 2.53 -15.10 13.19
CA GLY A 412 2.76 -16.41 13.82
C GLY A 412 1.56 -17.34 13.70
N LEU A 413 0.34 -16.81 13.92
CA LEU A 413 -0.90 -17.58 13.75
C LEU A 413 -1.13 -18.01 12.30
N ILE A 414 -0.77 -17.18 11.31
CA ILE A 414 -0.82 -17.56 9.89
C ILE A 414 0.16 -18.71 9.64
N GLY A 415 1.41 -18.60 10.09
CA GLY A 415 2.44 -19.63 9.95
C GLY A 415 1.99 -20.98 10.53
N LEU A 416 1.39 -20.99 11.72
CA LEU A 416 0.84 -22.20 12.34
C LEU A 416 -0.30 -22.82 11.53
N ASN A 417 -1.16 -22.01 10.92
CA ASN A 417 -2.27 -22.50 10.09
C ASN A 417 -1.79 -23.06 8.75
N VAL A 418 -0.76 -22.43 8.15
CA VAL A 418 -0.15 -22.90 6.89
C VAL A 418 0.62 -24.20 7.08
N SER A 419 1.27 -24.39 8.24
CA SER A 419 2.08 -25.56 8.55
C SER A 419 1.26 -26.80 8.96
N ARG A 420 -0.04 -26.66 9.23
CA ARG A 420 -0.91 -27.82 9.51
C ARG A 420 -1.17 -28.60 8.22
N PRO A 421 -0.87 -29.93 8.18
CA PRO A 421 -1.28 -30.74 7.04
C PRO A 421 -2.79 -30.61 6.85
N ARG A 422 -3.23 -30.25 5.65
CA ARG A 422 -4.65 -30.36 5.29
C ARG A 422 -4.98 -31.85 5.36
N VAL A 423 -5.63 -32.28 6.43
CA VAL A 423 -6.22 -33.61 6.52
C VAL A 423 -7.22 -33.68 5.38
N SER A 424 -6.84 -34.41 4.33
CA SER A 424 -7.73 -34.72 3.21
C SER A 424 -8.94 -35.41 3.80
N ALA A 425 -10.11 -34.82 3.69
CA ALA A 425 -11.40 -35.46 3.96
C ALA A 425 -11.72 -36.50 2.86
N VAL A 426 -10.82 -37.47 2.68
CA VAL A 426 -10.96 -38.62 1.76
C VAL A 426 -10.66 -39.89 2.56
N ALA A 427 -11.32 -40.08 3.69
CA ALA A 427 -11.36 -41.36 4.36
C ALA A 427 -12.58 -41.37 5.31
N ALA A 428 -13.76 -41.28 4.75
CA ALA A 428 -15.00 -41.77 5.35
C ALA A 428 -16.07 -41.84 4.27
N GLY A 429 -16.09 -42.94 3.52
CA GLY A 429 -17.09 -43.27 2.52
C GLY A 429 -16.92 -44.72 2.14
#